data_12bb9dbc5b8ecfb38ee6badbb3b7a33a
#
_entry.id   12bb9dbc5b8ecfb38ee6badbb3b7a33a
#
_cell.length_a   1.000
_cell.length_b   1.000
_cell.length_c   1.000
_cell.angle_alpha   90.00
_cell.angle_beta   90.00
_cell.angle_gamma   90.00
#
_symmetry.space_group_name_H-M   'P 1'
#
loop_
_entity.id
_entity.type
_entity.pdbx_description
1 polymer ?
#
loop_
_entity_poly.entity_id
_entity_poly.type
_entity_poly.pdbx_seq_one_letter_code
_entity_poly.pdbx_strand_id
1 'polypeptide(L)'
;MKVSYCPAGDRYVLVEYGDAELDLRLNFFVVRALAGLTADPPPGFVEAAPGFRSILVHFDPARTSRAALLDHLAAVHELQPDVSSLVLPSRRISLPIAFDDSATRRAVELYAATIRAALYTEGGSNIDYIVAQNGLPDREALYDKVLGSEWWTAFTGFSPGLPFTFSLRAPTELSVPKYNPTRAWTPEGAVGMGGPCLAVFPVESPGSYQLIGRTVPIFDALAHNDVFAASPFLVRAGDRLRFFRVEEDELTEIRRLVLENRYRYEIAEEPFSVAGHLGRQ
;
A
#
# COMPACT_ATOMS: atom_id res chain seq x y z
N MET A 1 6.36 10.27 -21.75
CA MET A 1 6.28 10.58 -20.30
C MET A 1 7.57 11.27 -19.89
N LYS A 2 7.52 12.33 -19.06
CA LYS A 2 8.74 13.00 -18.53
C LYS A 2 9.41 12.07 -17.51
N VAL A 3 10.74 11.93 -17.59
CA VAL A 3 11.56 11.19 -16.63
C VAL A 3 12.63 12.12 -16.09
N SER A 4 12.83 12.14 -14.78
CA SER A 4 13.86 12.94 -14.11
C SER A 4 14.75 12.04 -13.27
N TYR A 5 16.05 12.28 -13.32
CA TYR A 5 17.07 11.53 -12.56
C TYR A 5 17.71 12.46 -11.55
N CYS A 6 17.45 12.23 -10.27
CA CYS A 6 17.95 13.04 -9.18
C CYS A 6 19.01 12.27 -8.38
N PRO A 7 20.24 12.77 -8.28
CA PRO A 7 21.22 12.18 -7.37
C PRO A 7 20.73 12.21 -5.92
N ALA A 8 20.82 11.06 -5.23
CA ALA A 8 20.46 10.94 -3.82
C ALA A 8 21.66 10.40 -3.03
N GLY A 9 22.66 11.28 -2.82
CA GLY A 9 23.95 10.90 -2.27
C GLY A 9 24.87 10.28 -3.33
N ASP A 10 25.84 9.48 -2.89
CA ASP A 10 26.87 8.88 -3.74
C ASP A 10 26.47 7.51 -4.32
N ARG A 11 25.52 6.82 -3.69
CA ARG A 11 25.11 5.43 -3.99
C ARG A 11 23.68 5.29 -4.47
N TYR A 12 22.90 6.38 -4.57
CA TYR A 12 21.51 6.32 -4.95
C TYR A 12 21.18 7.28 -6.09
N VAL A 13 20.21 6.87 -6.89
CA VAL A 13 19.55 7.71 -7.89
C VAL A 13 18.05 7.60 -7.67
N LEU A 14 17.38 8.72 -7.45
CA LEU A 14 15.92 8.80 -7.47
C LEU A 14 15.49 9.07 -8.92
N VAL A 15 14.72 8.13 -9.47
CA VAL A 15 14.09 8.28 -10.78
C VAL A 15 12.63 8.66 -10.56
N GLU A 16 12.20 9.81 -11.12
CA GLU A 16 10.81 10.28 -11.01
C GLU A 16 10.14 10.31 -12.37
N TYR A 17 8.85 9.96 -12.40
CA TYR A 17 8.03 9.83 -13.60
C TYR A 17 6.86 10.82 -13.56
N GLY A 18 6.61 11.51 -14.69
CA GLY A 18 5.53 12.46 -14.85
C GLY A 18 5.61 13.66 -13.92
N ASP A 19 4.47 14.30 -13.70
CA ASP A 19 4.31 15.43 -12.78
C ASP A 19 3.84 14.96 -11.38
N ALA A 20 3.86 15.88 -10.39
CA ALA A 20 3.52 15.57 -9.00
C ALA A 20 1.99 15.49 -8.80
N GLU A 21 1.35 14.50 -9.39
CA GLU A 21 -0.08 14.25 -9.30
C GLU A 21 -0.40 12.78 -8.95
N LEU A 22 -1.61 12.53 -8.45
CA LEU A 22 -2.10 11.19 -8.18
C LEU A 22 -2.68 10.58 -9.47
N ASP A 23 -1.81 10.00 -10.27
CA ASP A 23 -2.18 9.26 -11.48
C ASP A 23 -1.67 7.82 -11.38
N LEU A 24 -2.57 6.85 -11.26
CA LEU A 24 -2.22 5.43 -11.16
C LEU A 24 -1.46 4.92 -12.39
N ARG A 25 -1.61 5.56 -13.56
CA ARG A 25 -0.84 5.19 -14.78
C ARG A 25 0.67 5.35 -14.54
N LEU A 26 1.07 6.36 -13.76
CA LEU A 26 2.48 6.53 -13.37
C LEU A 26 2.95 5.37 -12.51
N ASN A 27 2.12 4.90 -11.60
CA ASN A 27 2.47 3.76 -10.75
C ASN A 27 2.48 2.42 -11.51
N PHE A 28 1.54 2.21 -12.44
CA PHE A 28 1.59 1.03 -13.31
C PHE A 28 2.91 0.98 -14.10
N PHE A 29 3.38 2.13 -14.57
CA PHE A 29 4.68 2.24 -15.21
C PHE A 29 5.84 1.94 -14.23
N VAL A 30 5.81 2.48 -13.01
CA VAL A 30 6.80 2.19 -11.95
C VAL A 30 6.90 0.69 -11.69
N VAL A 31 5.77 0.00 -11.52
CA VAL A 31 5.75 -1.46 -11.28
C VAL A 31 6.37 -2.22 -12.45
N ARG A 32 6.07 -1.81 -13.70
CA ARG A 32 6.65 -2.41 -14.91
C ARG A 32 8.15 -2.16 -15.01
N ALA A 33 8.58 -0.89 -14.80
CA ALA A 33 9.98 -0.50 -14.88
C ALA A 33 10.82 -1.20 -13.81
N LEU A 34 10.30 -1.30 -12.57
CA LEU A 34 10.95 -2.04 -11.48
C LEU A 34 11.12 -3.52 -11.82
N ALA A 35 10.09 -4.16 -12.37
CA ALA A 35 10.18 -5.55 -12.78
C ALA A 35 11.25 -5.77 -13.87
N GLY A 36 11.33 -4.86 -14.86
CA GLY A 36 12.37 -4.88 -15.89
C GLY A 36 13.77 -4.71 -15.31
N LEU A 37 13.95 -3.71 -14.45
CA LEU A 37 15.24 -3.41 -13.81
C LEU A 37 15.73 -4.55 -12.90
N THR A 38 14.80 -5.29 -12.28
CA THR A 38 15.14 -6.44 -11.42
C THR A 38 15.47 -7.68 -12.26
N ALA A 39 14.81 -7.86 -13.41
CA ALA A 39 15.03 -9.00 -14.30
C ALA A 39 16.34 -8.90 -15.08
N ASP A 40 16.74 -7.68 -15.48
CA ASP A 40 17.99 -7.39 -16.21
C ASP A 40 18.69 -6.19 -15.55
N PRO A 41 19.34 -6.41 -14.39
CA PRO A 41 19.94 -5.34 -13.64
C PRO A 41 21.24 -4.83 -14.30
N PRO A 42 21.47 -3.50 -14.32
CA PRO A 42 22.71 -2.94 -14.82
C PRO A 42 23.92 -3.34 -13.97
N PRO A 43 25.13 -3.26 -14.50
CA PRO A 43 26.35 -3.46 -13.71
C PRO A 43 26.36 -2.57 -12.46
N GLY A 44 26.68 -3.16 -11.30
CA GLY A 44 26.71 -2.43 -10.03
C GLY A 44 25.35 -2.19 -9.38
N PHE A 45 24.24 -2.62 -9.98
CA PHE A 45 22.94 -2.58 -9.32
C PHE A 45 22.95 -3.40 -8.01
N VAL A 46 22.38 -2.85 -6.95
CA VAL A 46 22.25 -3.51 -5.65
C VAL A 46 20.79 -3.84 -5.38
N GLU A 47 19.93 -2.83 -5.42
CA GLU A 47 18.49 -2.96 -5.20
C GLU A 47 17.72 -1.76 -5.76
N ALA A 48 16.42 -1.86 -5.85
CA ALA A 48 15.55 -0.72 -6.16
C ALA A 48 14.27 -0.77 -5.34
N ALA A 49 13.85 0.39 -4.84
CA ALA A 49 12.62 0.55 -4.06
C ALA A 49 11.62 1.42 -4.83
N PRO A 50 10.38 0.95 -5.05
CA PRO A 50 9.35 1.75 -5.69
C PRO A 50 8.75 2.77 -4.72
N GLY A 51 8.41 3.95 -5.24
CA GLY A 51 7.46 4.88 -4.67
C GLY A 51 6.19 4.95 -5.51
N PHE A 52 5.33 5.94 -5.29
CA PHE A 52 4.10 6.07 -6.08
C PHE A 52 4.39 6.35 -7.57
N ARG A 53 5.26 7.33 -7.86
CA ARG A 53 5.69 7.74 -9.20
C ARG A 53 7.21 7.79 -9.33
N SER A 54 7.92 6.98 -8.58
CA SER A 54 9.39 7.00 -8.54
C SER A 54 9.97 5.63 -8.25
N ILE A 55 11.25 5.49 -8.56
CA ILE A 55 12.08 4.34 -8.14
C ILE A 55 13.35 4.92 -7.53
N LEU A 56 13.70 4.50 -6.32
CA LEU A 56 15.01 4.76 -5.73
C LEU A 56 15.92 3.59 -6.08
N VAL A 57 16.94 3.85 -6.88
CA VAL A 57 17.91 2.84 -7.32
C VAL A 57 19.17 2.95 -6.47
N HIS A 58 19.56 1.87 -5.81
CA HIS A 58 20.83 1.71 -5.10
C HIS A 58 21.86 1.04 -6.01
N PHE A 59 23.05 1.62 -6.12
CA PHE A 59 24.14 1.09 -6.91
C PHE A 59 25.49 1.16 -6.18
N ASP A 60 26.43 0.30 -6.58
CA ASP A 60 27.78 0.28 -6.08
C ASP A 60 28.69 1.13 -7.01
N PRO A 61 29.16 2.33 -6.56
CA PRO A 61 29.99 3.20 -7.38
C PRO A 61 31.41 2.65 -7.66
N ALA A 62 31.83 1.60 -6.95
CA ALA A 62 33.08 0.90 -7.27
C ALA A 62 32.94 -0.02 -8.50
N ARG A 63 31.72 -0.40 -8.88
CA ARG A 63 31.42 -1.30 -9.99
C ARG A 63 30.87 -0.59 -11.22
N THR A 64 30.20 0.55 -11.04
CA THR A 64 29.67 1.35 -12.15
C THR A 64 29.69 2.84 -11.80
N SER A 65 29.90 3.69 -12.80
CA SER A 65 29.75 5.14 -12.60
C SER A 65 28.26 5.52 -12.62
N ARG A 66 27.92 6.65 -11.95
CA ARG A 66 26.57 7.19 -12.04
C ARG A 66 26.18 7.50 -13.49
N ALA A 67 27.08 8.02 -14.32
CA ALA A 67 26.80 8.30 -15.72
C ALA A 67 26.39 7.03 -16.47
N ALA A 68 27.16 5.95 -16.36
CA ALA A 68 26.83 4.66 -17.00
C ALA A 68 25.50 4.08 -16.51
N LEU A 69 25.18 4.24 -15.21
CA LEU A 69 23.87 3.85 -14.68
C LEU A 69 22.75 4.67 -15.31
N LEU A 70 22.91 5.99 -15.43
CA LEU A 70 21.89 6.87 -16.03
C LEU A 70 21.67 6.56 -17.51
N ASP A 71 22.74 6.30 -18.27
CA ASP A 71 22.65 5.89 -19.68
C ASP A 71 21.87 4.58 -19.83
N HIS A 72 22.13 3.60 -18.96
CA HIS A 72 21.39 2.34 -18.95
C HIS A 72 19.90 2.56 -18.61
N LEU A 73 19.61 3.32 -17.56
CA LEU A 73 18.23 3.64 -17.16
C LEU A 73 17.46 4.37 -18.27
N ALA A 74 18.11 5.33 -18.96
CA ALA A 74 17.51 6.04 -20.07
C ALA A 74 17.16 5.09 -21.23
N ALA A 75 18.07 4.21 -21.60
CA ALA A 75 17.83 3.21 -22.65
C ALA A 75 16.68 2.25 -22.29
N VAL A 76 16.60 1.79 -21.03
CA VAL A 76 15.50 0.97 -20.55
C VAL A 76 14.16 1.71 -20.62
N HIS A 77 14.15 3.01 -20.29
CA HIS A 77 12.90 3.80 -20.34
C HIS A 77 12.42 4.09 -21.78
N GLU A 78 13.34 4.27 -22.74
CA GLU A 78 13.00 4.45 -24.15
C GLU A 78 12.33 3.21 -24.77
N LEU A 79 12.68 2.01 -24.27
CA LEU A 79 12.14 0.74 -24.75
C LEU A 79 10.81 0.35 -24.09
N GLN A 80 10.30 1.13 -23.13
CA GLN A 80 9.05 0.78 -22.44
C GLN A 80 7.83 1.00 -23.36
N PRO A 81 6.88 0.04 -23.38
CA PRO A 81 5.66 0.18 -24.12
C PRO A 81 4.75 1.29 -23.55
N ASP A 82 3.76 1.71 -24.33
CA ASP A 82 2.71 2.60 -23.82
C ASP A 82 2.04 1.97 -22.58
N VAL A 83 1.89 2.79 -21.54
CA VAL A 83 1.29 2.37 -20.26
C VAL A 83 -0.09 1.74 -20.47
N SER A 84 -0.88 2.28 -21.40
CA SER A 84 -2.23 1.76 -21.70
C SER A 84 -2.22 0.31 -22.22
N SER A 85 -1.12 -0.15 -22.81
CA SER A 85 -0.99 -1.52 -23.35
C SER A 85 -0.42 -2.53 -22.34
N LEU A 86 -0.06 -2.10 -21.13
CA LEU A 86 0.59 -2.95 -20.15
C LEU A 86 -0.33 -4.06 -19.62
N VAL A 87 0.25 -5.25 -19.47
CA VAL A 87 -0.26 -6.33 -18.64
C VAL A 87 0.76 -6.58 -17.54
N LEU A 88 0.36 -6.33 -16.30
CA LEU A 88 1.25 -6.41 -15.14
C LEU A 88 1.04 -7.74 -14.39
N PRO A 89 2.12 -8.39 -13.91
CA PRO A 89 1.99 -9.45 -12.93
C PRO A 89 1.26 -8.91 -11.70
N SER A 90 0.18 -9.56 -11.29
CA SER A 90 -0.63 -9.11 -10.17
C SER A 90 -1.31 -10.29 -9.50
N ARG A 91 -1.54 -10.16 -8.20
CA ARG A 91 -2.36 -11.09 -7.43
C ARG A 91 -3.57 -10.34 -6.87
N ARG A 92 -4.69 -11.03 -6.79
CA ARG A 92 -5.83 -10.56 -6.01
C ARG A 92 -5.84 -11.29 -4.68
N ILE A 93 -5.76 -10.55 -3.58
CA ILE A 93 -5.70 -11.06 -2.22
C ILE A 93 -6.97 -10.63 -1.51
N SER A 94 -7.79 -11.61 -1.09
CA SER A 94 -9.00 -11.35 -0.30
C SER A 94 -8.66 -11.34 1.20
N LEU A 95 -9.02 -10.27 1.88
CA LEU A 95 -8.74 -10.07 3.31
C LEU A 95 -10.04 -9.80 4.09
N PRO A 96 -10.31 -10.51 5.20
CA PRO A 96 -11.41 -10.15 6.09
C PRO A 96 -11.14 -8.80 6.76
N ILE A 97 -12.16 -8.00 6.98
CA ILE A 97 -12.08 -6.76 7.75
C ILE A 97 -13.21 -6.69 8.76
N ALA A 98 -12.88 -6.48 10.04
CA ALA A 98 -13.83 -6.04 11.06
C ALA A 98 -13.70 -4.53 11.17
N PHE A 99 -14.77 -3.81 10.80
CA PHE A 99 -14.82 -2.37 10.95
C PHE A 99 -15.05 -1.99 12.42
N ASP A 100 -14.48 -0.85 12.83
CA ASP A 100 -14.65 -0.27 14.16
C ASP A 100 -14.35 -1.28 15.30
N ASP A 101 -13.31 -2.09 15.15
CA ASP A 101 -12.92 -3.09 16.13
C ASP A 101 -12.36 -2.46 17.42
N SER A 102 -12.35 -3.25 18.50
CA SER A 102 -11.95 -2.79 19.83
C SER A 102 -10.49 -2.33 19.90
N ALA A 103 -9.57 -2.95 19.14
CA ALA A 103 -8.16 -2.59 19.16
C ALA A 103 -7.94 -1.23 18.47
N THR A 104 -8.61 -0.97 17.35
CA THR A 104 -8.54 0.35 16.68
C THR A 104 -9.23 1.44 17.49
N ARG A 105 -10.38 1.18 18.10
CA ARG A 105 -11.01 2.11 19.08
C ARG A 105 -10.05 2.45 20.21
N ARG A 106 -9.39 1.44 20.79
CA ARG A 106 -8.41 1.63 21.86
C ARG A 106 -7.26 2.55 21.45
N ALA A 107 -6.75 2.42 20.22
CA ALA A 107 -5.70 3.29 19.70
C ALA A 107 -6.15 4.76 19.58
N VAL A 108 -7.39 5.00 19.17
CA VAL A 108 -7.99 6.35 19.09
C VAL A 108 -8.20 6.94 20.48
N GLU A 109 -8.73 6.18 21.43
CA GLU A 109 -8.91 6.59 22.82
C GLU A 109 -7.58 6.94 23.50
N LEU A 110 -6.55 6.11 23.31
CA LEU A 110 -5.22 6.35 23.86
C LEU A 110 -4.62 7.65 23.32
N TYR A 111 -4.78 7.91 22.01
CA TYR A 111 -4.36 9.18 21.41
C TYR A 111 -5.09 10.37 22.04
N ALA A 112 -6.40 10.30 22.16
CA ALA A 112 -7.21 11.37 22.74
C ALA A 112 -6.84 11.66 24.20
N ALA A 113 -6.50 10.60 24.98
CA ALA A 113 -6.13 10.73 26.38
C ALA A 113 -4.69 11.26 26.60
N THR A 114 -3.76 10.98 25.67
CA THR A 114 -2.32 11.22 25.90
C THR A 114 -1.72 12.34 25.06
N ILE A 115 -2.30 12.64 23.89
CA ILE A 115 -1.72 13.56 22.93
C ILE A 115 -2.67 14.73 22.66
N ARG A 116 -3.88 14.47 22.20
CA ARG A 116 -4.81 15.51 21.77
C ARG A 116 -6.25 15.04 21.78
N ALA A 117 -7.07 15.61 22.66
CA ALA A 117 -8.48 15.28 22.74
C ALA A 117 -9.24 15.74 21.47
N ALA A 118 -10.15 14.90 21.00
CA ALA A 118 -11.21 15.20 20.01
C ALA A 118 -10.78 15.80 18.66
N LEU A 119 -9.48 15.84 18.35
CA LEU A 119 -9.02 16.23 17.01
C LEU A 119 -9.00 14.98 16.12
N TYR A 120 -9.44 15.06 14.89
CA TYR A 120 -9.55 13.93 13.95
C TYR A 120 -10.57 12.85 14.36
N THR A 121 -11.53 13.22 15.21
CA THR A 121 -12.69 12.37 15.50
C THR A 121 -13.97 13.17 15.39
N GLU A 122 -15.02 12.54 14.90
CA GLU A 122 -16.39 13.02 15.01
C GLU A 122 -17.11 12.09 15.96
N GLY A 123 -17.72 12.62 17.02
CA GLY A 123 -18.33 11.78 18.07
C GLY A 123 -17.37 10.77 18.74
N GLY A 124 -16.04 10.97 18.68
CA GLY A 124 -15.03 10.06 19.22
C GLY A 124 -14.56 8.97 18.26
N SER A 125 -14.99 8.97 17.01
CA SER A 125 -14.67 7.96 16.00
C SER A 125 -13.88 8.51 14.81
N ASN A 126 -12.85 7.80 14.37
CA ASN A 126 -12.17 8.09 13.10
C ASN A 126 -13.07 7.82 11.89
N ILE A 127 -13.93 6.82 11.98
CA ILE A 127 -14.87 6.46 10.91
C ILE A 127 -15.84 7.61 10.67
N ASP A 128 -16.46 8.13 11.72
CA ASP A 128 -17.39 9.27 11.61
C ASP A 128 -16.68 10.53 11.11
N TYR A 129 -15.41 10.72 11.49
CA TYR A 129 -14.59 11.78 10.92
C TYR A 129 -14.37 11.62 9.43
N ILE A 130 -14.06 10.40 8.93
CA ILE A 130 -13.93 10.12 7.48
C ILE A 130 -15.26 10.37 6.77
N VAL A 131 -16.37 9.91 7.33
CA VAL A 131 -17.72 10.11 6.81
C VAL A 131 -18.01 11.60 6.64
N ALA A 132 -17.78 12.40 7.68
CA ALA A 132 -18.00 13.85 7.66
C ALA A 132 -17.09 14.56 6.64
N GLN A 133 -15.79 14.23 6.60
CA GLN A 133 -14.83 14.83 5.68
C GLN A 133 -15.14 14.58 4.20
N ASN A 134 -15.82 13.47 3.89
CA ASN A 134 -16.17 13.10 2.53
C ASN A 134 -17.66 13.34 2.19
N GLY A 135 -18.42 13.94 3.09
CA GLY A 135 -19.86 14.23 2.88
C GLY A 135 -20.69 12.96 2.65
N LEU A 136 -20.27 11.83 3.26
CA LEU A 136 -21.02 10.59 3.17
C LEU A 136 -22.25 10.60 4.09
N PRO A 137 -23.34 9.90 3.73
CA PRO A 137 -24.56 9.90 4.55
C PRO A 137 -24.39 9.16 5.89
N ASP A 138 -23.58 8.10 5.92
CA ASP A 138 -23.39 7.24 7.08
C ASP A 138 -22.14 6.37 6.96
N ARG A 139 -21.88 5.54 7.97
CA ARG A 139 -20.76 4.59 8.01
C ARG A 139 -20.87 3.50 6.95
N GLU A 140 -22.08 3.02 6.65
CA GLU A 140 -22.30 1.96 5.65
C GLU A 140 -21.88 2.44 4.26
N ALA A 141 -22.13 3.70 3.91
CA ALA A 141 -21.66 4.28 2.66
C ALA A 141 -20.14 4.29 2.54
N LEU A 142 -19.40 4.48 3.65
CA LEU A 142 -17.96 4.33 3.68
C LEU A 142 -17.54 2.87 3.51
N TYR A 143 -18.20 1.95 4.23
CA TYR A 143 -17.89 0.51 4.16
C TYR A 143 -18.15 -0.04 2.75
N ASP A 144 -19.24 0.34 2.12
CA ASP A 144 -19.54 -0.04 0.74
C ASP A 144 -18.47 0.42 -0.25
N LYS A 145 -17.93 1.63 -0.07
CA LYS A 145 -16.83 2.13 -0.91
C LYS A 145 -15.54 1.34 -0.70
N VAL A 146 -15.23 0.98 0.54
CA VAL A 146 -14.05 0.16 0.87
C VAL A 146 -14.19 -1.25 0.32
N LEU A 147 -15.34 -1.89 0.52
CA LEU A 147 -15.63 -3.27 0.10
C LEU A 147 -15.86 -3.39 -1.41
N GLY A 148 -16.46 -2.35 -2.03
CA GLY A 148 -16.79 -2.31 -3.45
C GLY A 148 -15.63 -2.02 -4.39
N SER A 149 -14.40 -1.83 -3.85
CA SER A 149 -13.21 -1.52 -4.63
C SER A 149 -12.14 -2.61 -4.50
N GLU A 150 -11.36 -2.80 -5.56
CA GLU A 150 -10.03 -3.39 -5.45
C GLU A 150 -9.02 -2.26 -5.15
N TRP A 151 -8.12 -2.52 -4.21
CA TRP A 151 -7.11 -1.59 -3.74
C TRP A 151 -5.75 -1.96 -4.30
N TRP A 152 -5.27 -1.20 -5.26
CA TRP A 152 -3.96 -1.39 -5.91
C TRP A 152 -2.82 -1.05 -4.96
N THR A 153 -1.94 -1.98 -4.70
CA THR A 153 -0.72 -1.75 -3.92
C THR A 153 0.32 -1.04 -4.79
N ALA A 154 0.46 0.25 -4.57
CA ALA A 154 1.40 1.07 -5.33
C ALA A 154 2.86 0.80 -4.94
N PHE A 155 3.12 0.66 -3.65
CA PHE A 155 4.43 0.36 -3.07
C PHE A 155 4.27 -0.10 -1.62
N THR A 156 5.36 -0.59 -1.03
CA THR A 156 5.46 -0.90 0.41
C THR A 156 6.55 -0.05 1.05
N GLY A 157 6.36 0.36 2.31
CA GLY A 157 7.34 1.20 3.00
C GLY A 157 6.89 1.60 4.41
N PHE A 158 7.56 2.56 5.02
CA PHE A 158 7.33 3.07 6.38
C PHE A 158 7.65 2.05 7.48
N SER A 159 7.06 0.87 7.45
CA SER A 159 7.36 -0.27 8.31
C SER A 159 7.43 -1.55 7.46
N PRO A 160 7.99 -2.67 7.97
CA PRO A 160 8.19 -3.88 7.19
C PRO A 160 6.90 -4.35 6.48
N GLY A 161 6.85 -4.23 5.15
CA GLY A 161 5.73 -4.72 4.35
C GLY A 161 4.41 -3.93 4.43
N LEU A 162 4.40 -2.70 5.00
CA LEU A 162 3.19 -1.87 5.01
C LEU A 162 2.83 -1.45 3.58
N PRO A 163 1.67 -1.89 3.04
CA PRO A 163 1.23 -1.52 1.71
C PRO A 163 0.57 -0.14 1.69
N PHE A 164 0.96 0.69 0.74
CA PHE A 164 0.27 1.91 0.38
C PHE A 164 -0.64 1.62 -0.82
N THR A 165 -1.95 1.60 -0.59
CA THR A 165 -2.91 1.17 -1.59
C THR A 165 -3.86 2.29 -2.00
N PHE A 166 -4.31 2.23 -3.25
CA PHE A 166 -5.24 3.21 -3.83
C PHE A 166 -6.38 2.49 -4.53
N SER A 167 -7.59 3.04 -4.39
CA SER A 167 -8.78 2.47 -5.05
C SER A 167 -8.61 2.46 -6.57
N LEU A 168 -8.80 1.30 -7.20
CA LEU A 168 -8.83 1.20 -8.66
C LEU A 168 -10.11 1.79 -9.26
N ARG A 169 -11.20 1.82 -8.49
CA ARG A 169 -12.49 2.35 -8.98
C ARG A 169 -12.47 3.87 -9.08
N ALA A 170 -12.01 4.54 -8.01
CA ALA A 170 -11.97 5.99 -7.93
C ALA A 170 -10.85 6.42 -6.95
N PRO A 171 -9.61 6.61 -7.44
CA PRO A 171 -8.43 6.80 -6.60
C PRO A 171 -8.50 8.01 -5.65
N THR A 172 -9.30 9.03 -5.99
CA THR A 172 -9.44 10.27 -5.22
C THR A 172 -10.82 10.46 -4.60
N GLU A 173 -11.72 9.48 -4.70
CA GLU A 173 -13.10 9.60 -4.21
C GLU A 173 -13.17 9.78 -2.69
N LEU A 174 -12.30 9.09 -1.95
CA LEU A 174 -12.16 9.23 -0.52
C LEU A 174 -10.85 9.92 -0.19
N SER A 175 -10.88 10.88 0.73
CA SER A 175 -9.66 11.50 1.25
C SER A 175 -9.90 12.03 2.65
N VAL A 176 -8.91 11.87 3.53
CA VAL A 176 -9.00 12.36 4.90
C VAL A 176 -7.65 12.85 5.42
N PRO A 177 -7.59 13.96 6.17
CA PRO A 177 -6.37 14.45 6.79
C PRO A 177 -5.75 13.41 7.72
N LYS A 178 -4.42 13.33 7.71
CA LYS A 178 -3.65 12.49 8.64
C LYS A 178 -3.60 13.09 10.04
N TYR A 179 -3.38 12.27 11.05
CA TYR A 179 -3.06 12.74 12.39
C TYR A 179 -1.78 13.59 12.41
N ASN A 180 -1.82 14.72 13.10
CA ASN A 180 -0.68 15.57 13.41
C ASN A 180 -0.84 16.16 14.83
N PRO A 181 -0.02 15.74 15.82
CA PRO A 181 1.03 14.72 15.73
C PRO A 181 0.49 13.32 15.50
N THR A 182 1.38 12.40 15.11
CA THR A 182 1.13 10.96 14.88
C THR A 182 0.69 10.27 16.17
N ARG A 183 -0.16 9.24 16.09
CA ARG A 183 -0.35 8.31 17.21
C ARG A 183 0.96 7.59 17.51
N ALA A 184 1.25 7.40 18.81
CA ALA A 184 2.40 6.65 19.27
C ALA A 184 2.25 5.13 19.03
N TRP A 185 1.00 4.64 19.02
CA TRP A 185 0.68 3.22 18.87
C TRP A 185 -0.51 3.02 17.92
N THR A 186 -0.35 2.07 17.01
CA THR A 186 -1.37 1.54 16.10
C THR A 186 -1.27 0.03 16.15
N PRO A 187 -2.35 -0.71 16.36
CA PRO A 187 -2.29 -2.17 16.46
C PRO A 187 -1.91 -2.81 15.14
N GLU A 188 -1.24 -3.95 15.20
CA GLU A 188 -0.97 -4.81 14.05
C GLU A 188 -2.29 -5.27 13.40
N GLY A 189 -2.34 -5.30 12.08
CA GLY A 189 -3.54 -5.59 11.30
C GLY A 189 -4.49 -4.40 11.12
N ALA A 190 -4.24 -3.26 11.79
CA ALA A 190 -5.09 -2.08 11.62
C ALA A 190 -5.15 -1.65 10.15
N VAL A 191 -6.35 -1.34 9.68
CA VAL A 191 -6.62 -0.75 8.37
C VAL A 191 -6.93 0.72 8.57
N GLY A 192 -6.23 1.59 7.86
CA GLY A 192 -6.40 3.02 8.02
C GLY A 192 -6.28 3.80 6.72
N MET A 193 -6.84 5.03 6.73
CA MET A 193 -6.85 5.93 5.58
C MET A 193 -6.11 7.24 5.91
N GLY A 194 -5.30 7.71 4.95
CA GLY A 194 -4.62 8.99 5.06
C GLY A 194 -4.40 9.63 3.70
N GLY A 195 -4.94 10.82 3.47
CA GLY A 195 -5.21 11.30 2.12
C GLY A 195 -6.13 10.28 1.42
N PRO A 196 -5.95 9.99 0.14
CA PRO A 196 -6.71 8.96 -0.58
C PRO A 196 -6.12 7.55 -0.45
N CYS A 197 -5.07 7.39 0.34
CA CYS A 197 -4.38 6.12 0.52
C CYS A 197 -4.98 5.30 1.66
N LEU A 198 -5.20 4.02 1.41
CA LEU A 198 -5.53 3.02 2.42
C LEU A 198 -4.29 2.15 2.68
N ALA A 199 -4.00 1.88 3.94
CA ALA A 199 -2.87 1.05 4.36
C ALA A 199 -3.31 0.02 5.40
N VAL A 200 -2.58 -1.12 5.43
CA VAL A 200 -2.70 -2.14 6.48
C VAL A 200 -1.40 -2.13 7.28
N PHE A 201 -1.51 -1.96 8.58
CA PHE A 201 -0.34 -1.93 9.48
C PHE A 201 0.15 -3.37 9.75
N PRO A 202 1.32 -3.77 9.23
CA PRO A 202 1.79 -5.15 9.35
C PRO A 202 2.33 -5.49 10.74
N VAL A 203 2.73 -4.48 11.49
CA VAL A 203 3.25 -4.59 12.85
C VAL A 203 2.73 -3.44 13.70
N GLU A 204 2.76 -3.59 15.03
CA GLU A 204 2.53 -2.46 15.91
C GLU A 204 3.55 -1.36 15.65
N SER A 205 3.07 -0.14 15.43
CA SER A 205 3.93 0.99 15.06
C SER A 205 3.24 2.32 15.36
N PRO A 206 3.97 3.44 15.41
CA PRO A 206 3.35 4.76 15.29
C PRO A 206 2.55 4.84 13.98
N GLY A 207 1.50 5.66 13.94
CA GLY A 207 0.69 5.80 12.73
C GLY A 207 -0.11 7.10 12.70
N SER A 208 -0.26 7.68 11.51
CA SER A 208 -0.99 8.93 11.30
C SER A 208 -2.30 8.78 10.52
N TYR A 209 -2.65 7.55 10.07
CA TYR A 209 -3.87 7.31 9.30
C TYR A 209 -5.09 7.19 10.21
N GLN A 210 -6.25 7.61 9.73
CA GLN A 210 -7.53 7.41 10.40
C GLN A 210 -7.90 5.94 10.33
N LEU A 211 -8.15 5.32 11.48
CA LEU A 211 -8.39 3.87 11.57
C LEU A 211 -9.85 3.55 11.24
N ILE A 212 -10.07 2.56 10.40
CA ILE A 212 -11.42 2.13 9.99
C ILE A 212 -11.77 0.72 10.48
N GLY A 213 -10.76 -0.08 10.84
CA GLY A 213 -10.97 -1.46 11.27
C GLY A 213 -9.68 -2.24 11.30
N ARG A 214 -9.79 -3.55 11.42
CA ARG A 214 -8.67 -4.46 11.54
C ARG A 214 -8.82 -5.68 10.63
N THR A 215 -7.71 -6.24 10.16
CA THR A 215 -7.65 -7.44 9.32
C THR A 215 -6.71 -8.49 9.91
N VAL A 216 -6.48 -9.56 9.18
CA VAL A 216 -5.51 -10.63 9.50
C VAL A 216 -4.07 -10.17 9.30
N PRO A 217 -3.07 -10.85 9.90
CA PRO A 217 -1.65 -10.57 9.67
C PRO A 217 -1.29 -10.58 8.17
N ILE A 218 -0.53 -9.58 7.74
CA ILE A 218 0.04 -9.50 6.38
C ILE A 218 1.58 -9.57 6.41
N PHE A 219 2.14 -9.74 7.59
CA PHE A 219 3.57 -9.93 7.84
C PHE A 219 3.77 -10.94 8.96
N ASP A 220 4.66 -11.91 8.75
CA ASP A 220 5.07 -12.85 9.78
C ASP A 220 6.51 -13.35 9.52
N ALA A 221 7.45 -12.85 10.31
CA ALA A 221 8.87 -13.23 10.23
C ALA A 221 9.14 -14.64 10.76
N LEU A 222 8.23 -15.23 11.52
CA LEU A 222 8.35 -16.57 12.09
C LEU A 222 7.66 -17.64 11.24
N ALA A 223 6.94 -17.24 10.20
CA ALA A 223 6.22 -18.12 9.29
C ALA A 223 5.28 -19.10 10.02
N HIS A 224 4.48 -18.61 10.96
CA HIS A 224 3.46 -19.42 11.65
C HIS A 224 2.43 -19.99 10.66
N ASN A 225 2.21 -19.32 9.54
CA ASN A 225 1.34 -19.78 8.48
C ASN A 225 2.14 -20.04 7.20
N ASP A 226 1.79 -21.10 6.47
CA ASP A 226 2.47 -21.54 5.23
C ASP A 226 2.57 -20.43 4.18
N VAL A 227 1.65 -19.48 4.15
CA VAL A 227 1.67 -18.34 3.22
C VAL A 227 2.94 -17.49 3.37
N PHE A 228 3.55 -17.48 4.56
CA PHE A 228 4.78 -16.76 4.87
C PHE A 228 6.06 -17.60 4.73
N ALA A 229 5.97 -18.87 4.34
CA ALA A 229 7.13 -19.76 4.27
C ALA A 229 8.20 -19.29 3.27
N ALA A 230 7.79 -18.72 2.14
CA ALA A 230 8.71 -18.23 1.11
C ALA A 230 9.12 -16.75 1.32
N SER A 231 8.34 -15.97 2.05
CA SER A 231 8.57 -14.55 2.31
C SER A 231 7.77 -14.12 3.54
N PRO A 232 8.36 -13.35 4.46
CA PRO A 232 7.62 -12.82 5.59
C PRO A 232 6.53 -11.80 5.20
N PHE A 233 6.51 -11.35 3.95
CA PHE A 233 5.60 -10.34 3.43
C PHE A 233 4.52 -10.99 2.56
N LEU A 234 3.25 -10.81 2.93
CA LEU A 234 2.12 -11.27 2.13
C LEU A 234 1.94 -10.39 0.88
N VAL A 235 2.02 -9.07 1.05
CA VAL A 235 1.67 -8.08 0.04
C VAL A 235 2.92 -7.49 -0.61
N ARG A 236 2.88 -7.30 -1.93
CA ARG A 236 3.94 -6.65 -2.73
C ARG A 236 3.35 -5.60 -3.67
N ALA A 237 4.18 -4.71 -4.19
CA ALA A 237 3.76 -3.75 -5.22
C ALA A 237 3.16 -4.48 -6.43
N GLY A 238 2.03 -3.96 -6.94
CA GLY A 238 1.28 -4.59 -8.02
C GLY A 238 0.17 -5.56 -7.56
N ASP A 239 0.10 -5.93 -6.29
CA ASP A 239 -1.02 -6.71 -5.76
C ASP A 239 -2.28 -5.85 -5.62
N ARG A 240 -3.44 -6.51 -5.70
CA ARG A 240 -4.77 -5.92 -5.49
C ARG A 240 -5.39 -6.52 -4.25
N LEU A 241 -5.69 -5.68 -3.26
CA LEU A 241 -6.40 -6.11 -2.06
C LEU A 241 -7.90 -5.95 -2.26
N ARG A 242 -8.66 -6.95 -1.85
CA ARG A 242 -10.11 -6.91 -1.77
C ARG A 242 -10.54 -7.26 -0.36
N PHE A 243 -11.32 -6.39 0.25
CA PHE A 243 -11.83 -6.64 1.59
C PHE A 243 -13.22 -7.27 1.55
N PHE A 244 -13.50 -8.14 2.53
CA PHE A 244 -14.83 -8.62 2.84
C PHE A 244 -15.12 -8.47 4.33
N ARG A 245 -16.34 -8.04 4.66
CA ARG A 245 -16.73 -7.74 6.03
C ARG A 245 -16.92 -9.02 6.85
N VAL A 246 -16.39 -8.98 8.07
CA VAL A 246 -16.64 -9.97 9.12
C VAL A 246 -16.92 -9.24 10.42
N GLU A 247 -17.52 -9.92 11.40
CA GLU A 247 -17.68 -9.41 12.76
C GLU A 247 -16.37 -9.56 13.54
N GLU A 248 -16.17 -8.77 14.61
CA GLU A 248 -14.94 -8.74 15.39
C GLU A 248 -14.59 -10.11 16.00
N ASP A 249 -15.58 -10.85 16.50
CA ASP A 249 -15.38 -12.18 17.05
C ASP A 249 -14.91 -13.18 15.98
N GLU A 250 -15.49 -13.09 14.78
CA GLU A 250 -15.08 -13.90 13.63
C GLU A 250 -13.64 -13.57 13.21
N LEU A 251 -13.29 -12.28 13.13
CA LEU A 251 -11.92 -11.88 12.85
C LEU A 251 -10.93 -12.41 13.89
N THR A 252 -11.30 -12.36 15.17
CA THR A 252 -10.46 -12.87 16.27
C THR A 252 -10.19 -14.36 16.09
N GLU A 253 -11.21 -15.14 15.76
CA GLU A 253 -11.05 -16.58 15.46
C GLU A 253 -10.20 -16.82 14.21
N ILE A 254 -10.43 -16.08 13.13
CA ILE A 254 -9.59 -16.19 11.91
C ILE A 254 -8.13 -15.89 12.23
N ARG A 255 -7.84 -14.84 13.00
CA ARG A 255 -6.48 -14.49 13.41
C ARG A 255 -5.81 -15.60 14.23
N ARG A 256 -6.57 -16.25 15.13
CA ARG A 256 -6.08 -17.44 15.87
C ARG A 256 -5.74 -18.59 14.91
N LEU A 257 -6.61 -18.87 13.93
CA LEU A 257 -6.38 -19.90 12.91
C LEU A 257 -5.17 -19.59 12.01
N VAL A 258 -4.88 -18.32 11.75
CA VAL A 258 -3.63 -17.92 11.05
C VAL A 258 -2.39 -18.37 11.84
N LEU A 259 -2.34 -18.07 13.15
CA LEU A 259 -1.21 -18.46 14.00
C LEU A 259 -1.07 -19.98 14.17
N GLU A 260 -2.14 -20.72 14.02
CA GLU A 260 -2.17 -22.20 14.08
C GLU A 260 -1.93 -22.87 12.72
N ASN A 261 -1.62 -22.11 11.67
CA ASN A 261 -1.48 -22.60 10.29
C ASN A 261 -2.73 -23.32 9.73
N ARG A 262 -3.89 -22.90 10.16
CA ARG A 262 -5.18 -23.51 9.78
C ARG A 262 -6.01 -22.60 8.85
N TYR A 263 -5.73 -21.31 8.82
CA TYR A 263 -6.34 -20.39 7.87
C TYR A 263 -5.65 -20.47 6.52
N ARG A 264 -6.42 -20.42 5.45
CA ARG A 264 -5.91 -20.37 4.08
C ARG A 264 -6.26 -19.02 3.47
N TYR A 265 -5.24 -18.22 3.18
CA TYR A 265 -5.43 -16.95 2.47
C TYR A 265 -5.93 -17.21 1.05
N GLU A 266 -6.95 -16.47 0.65
CA GLU A 266 -7.46 -16.51 -0.72
C GLU A 266 -6.61 -15.58 -1.60
N ILE A 267 -5.75 -16.17 -2.42
CA ILE A 267 -4.83 -15.48 -3.33
C ILE A 267 -5.02 -16.03 -4.73
N ALA A 268 -5.44 -15.18 -5.66
CA ALA A 268 -5.56 -15.53 -7.07
C ALA A 268 -4.44 -14.85 -7.88
N GLU A 269 -3.62 -15.64 -8.57
CA GLU A 269 -2.68 -15.14 -9.57
C GLU A 269 -3.47 -14.69 -10.79
N GLU A 270 -3.59 -13.39 -10.98
CA GLU A 270 -4.46 -12.80 -12.01
C GLU A 270 -3.80 -11.56 -12.58
N PRO A 271 -3.18 -11.67 -13.79
CA PRO A 271 -2.54 -10.53 -14.44
C PRO A 271 -3.48 -9.33 -14.57
N PHE A 272 -2.96 -8.13 -14.34
CA PHE A 272 -3.71 -6.89 -14.41
C PHE A 272 -3.53 -6.22 -15.77
N SER A 273 -4.62 -6.12 -16.55
CA SER A 273 -4.64 -5.41 -17.83
C SER A 273 -4.94 -3.93 -17.60
N VAL A 274 -3.99 -3.05 -17.89
CA VAL A 274 -4.18 -1.60 -17.81
C VAL A 274 -5.23 -1.13 -18.80
N ALA A 275 -5.23 -1.63 -20.05
CA ALA A 275 -6.26 -1.33 -21.04
C ALA A 275 -7.66 -1.70 -20.55
N GLY A 276 -7.80 -2.92 -19.99
CA GLY A 276 -9.07 -3.38 -19.44
C GLY A 276 -9.55 -2.55 -18.24
N HIS A 277 -8.63 -1.97 -17.47
CA HIS A 277 -8.94 -1.06 -16.36
C HIS A 277 -9.41 0.31 -16.88
N LEU A 278 -8.65 0.94 -17.77
CA LEU A 278 -8.97 2.26 -18.33
C LEU A 278 -10.27 2.26 -19.12
N GLY A 279 -10.61 1.16 -19.80
CA GLY A 279 -11.87 1.01 -20.56
C GLY A 279 -13.12 0.83 -19.68
N ARG A 280 -12.96 0.66 -18.34
CA ARG A 280 -14.07 0.57 -17.37
C ARG A 280 -14.29 1.85 -16.55
N GLN A 281 -13.43 2.83 -16.70
CA GLN A 281 -13.56 4.18 -16.13
C GLN A 281 -14.32 5.10 -17.07
#